data_c40e3a845a9732ab1791642587b7ffe2
#
_entry.id   c40e3a845a9732ab1791642587b7ffe2
#
_cell.length_a   1.000
_cell.length_b   1.000
_cell.length_c   1.000
_cell.angle_alpha   90.00
_cell.angle_beta   90.00
_cell.angle_gamma   90.00
#
_symmetry.space_group_name_H-M   'P 1'
#
loop_
_entity.id
_entity.type
_entity.pdbx_description
1 polymer ?
#
loop_
_entity_poly.entity_id
_entity_poly.type
_entity_poly.pdbx_seq_one_letter_code
_entity_poly.pdbx_strand_id
1 'polypeptide(L)'
;MQTHSIPVLVITCFFAGIFRMWATFECNSTIQLWLTPKRDLSVFFCFIYLLVQSCIQLSGLITVYTAFWAKWEYMHWLIIGLLLLVMLATLCLFRSYRSLPKLPLFGIDWLGALMWGLVLLCILFVCVYGEHYDWYQSFQIRAATVIGILILALNLWRASFIRHPFIALKTWTYRAVWFPFILYIVIDILLAPSHLFEHIYMESILGYDALNVISLNWAVLLGIVVGAGFTFFTFSRRKWRYKTMTVIAFSSICLLYTSPSPRDRG
;
A
#
# COMPACT_ATOMS: atom_id res chain seq x y z
N MET A 1 -8.46 20.12 -6.33
CA MET A 1 -9.93 19.96 -6.24
C MET A 1 -10.51 21.31 -5.82
N GLN A 2 -11.19 21.99 -6.74
CA GLN A 2 -11.75 23.34 -6.49
C GLN A 2 -13.28 23.32 -6.36
N THR A 3 -13.88 22.12 -6.29
CA THR A 3 -15.33 21.98 -6.22
C THR A 3 -15.76 21.70 -4.78
N HIS A 4 -16.68 22.52 -4.28
CA HIS A 4 -17.34 22.32 -2.97
C HIS A 4 -18.48 21.28 -3.01
N SER A 5 -18.74 20.67 -4.17
CA SER A 5 -19.81 19.69 -4.35
C SER A 5 -19.34 18.28 -3.96
N ILE A 6 -19.87 17.76 -2.86
CA ILE A 6 -19.56 16.42 -2.34
C ILE A 6 -19.74 15.31 -3.40
N PRO A 7 -20.86 15.24 -4.19
CA PRO A 7 -21.01 14.18 -5.17
C PRO A 7 -19.94 14.20 -6.26
N VAL A 8 -19.52 15.38 -6.72
CA VAL A 8 -18.44 15.51 -7.72
C VAL A 8 -17.14 15.03 -7.14
N LEU A 9 -16.86 15.35 -5.87
CA LEU A 9 -15.64 14.88 -5.17
C LEU A 9 -15.61 13.35 -5.09
N VAL A 10 -16.71 12.72 -4.69
CA VAL A 10 -16.82 11.24 -4.59
C VAL A 10 -16.57 10.57 -5.93
N ILE A 11 -17.23 11.06 -7.00
CA ILE A 11 -17.06 10.52 -8.36
C ILE A 11 -15.60 10.67 -8.82
N THR A 12 -15.00 11.83 -8.59
CA THR A 12 -13.61 12.08 -8.98
C THR A 12 -12.64 11.18 -8.24
N CYS A 13 -12.82 11.01 -6.92
CA CYS A 13 -12.00 10.10 -6.11
C CYS A 13 -12.14 8.64 -6.54
N PHE A 14 -13.35 8.22 -6.92
CA PHE A 14 -13.61 6.88 -7.43
C PHE A 14 -12.83 6.60 -8.71
N PHE A 15 -12.91 7.47 -9.71
CA PHE A 15 -12.15 7.33 -10.95
C PHE A 15 -10.65 7.44 -10.72
N ALA A 16 -10.21 8.37 -9.87
CA ALA A 16 -8.80 8.49 -9.50
C ALA A 16 -8.26 7.20 -8.88
N GLY A 17 -9.04 6.51 -8.03
CA GLY A 17 -8.68 5.21 -7.47
C GLY A 17 -8.48 4.13 -8.53
N ILE A 18 -9.43 4.03 -9.50
CA ILE A 18 -9.33 3.07 -10.61
C ILE A 18 -8.07 3.32 -11.43
N PHE A 19 -7.84 4.56 -11.87
CA PHE A 19 -6.69 4.89 -12.71
C PHE A 19 -5.37 4.74 -11.98
N ARG A 20 -5.32 5.05 -10.68
CA ARG A 20 -4.13 4.84 -9.84
C ARG A 20 -3.76 3.37 -9.75
N MET A 21 -4.73 2.50 -9.50
CA MET A 21 -4.47 1.04 -9.46
C MET A 21 -4.01 0.52 -10.80
N TRP A 22 -4.63 0.93 -11.88
CA TRP A 22 -4.25 0.52 -13.23
C TRP A 22 -2.83 0.95 -13.59
N ALA A 23 -2.51 2.22 -13.37
CA ALA A 23 -1.16 2.73 -13.62
C ALA A 23 -0.10 2.01 -12.77
N THR A 24 -0.38 1.77 -11.47
CA THR A 24 0.54 1.05 -10.58
C THR A 24 0.78 -0.39 -11.05
N PHE A 25 -0.27 -1.09 -11.48
CA PHE A 25 -0.16 -2.46 -11.98
C PHE A 25 0.67 -2.51 -13.27
N GLU A 26 0.43 -1.61 -14.22
CA GLU A 26 1.16 -1.54 -15.47
C GLU A 26 2.64 -1.22 -15.26
N CYS A 27 2.94 -0.25 -14.39
CA CYS A 27 4.32 0.08 -14.03
C CYS A 27 5.03 -1.13 -13.40
N ASN A 28 4.40 -1.80 -12.43
CA ASN A 28 5.00 -2.96 -11.77
C ASN A 28 5.24 -4.10 -12.75
N SER A 29 4.28 -4.38 -13.64
CA SER A 29 4.40 -5.43 -14.66
C SER A 29 5.55 -5.12 -15.63
N THR A 30 5.67 -3.88 -16.07
CA THR A 30 6.72 -3.44 -16.97
C THR A 30 8.09 -3.52 -16.31
N ILE A 31 8.23 -3.03 -15.08
CA ILE A 31 9.48 -3.11 -14.32
C ILE A 31 9.89 -4.58 -14.10
N GLN A 32 8.93 -5.46 -13.78
CA GLN A 32 9.20 -6.88 -13.60
C GLN A 32 9.76 -7.53 -14.86
N LEU A 33 9.20 -7.22 -16.02
CA LEU A 33 9.65 -7.77 -17.30
C LEU A 33 11.09 -7.33 -17.64
N TRP A 34 11.43 -6.06 -17.36
CA TRP A 34 12.74 -5.52 -17.70
C TRP A 34 13.81 -5.85 -16.67
N LEU A 35 13.50 -5.77 -15.38
CA LEU A 35 14.46 -5.94 -14.31
C LEU A 35 14.79 -7.41 -14.04
N THR A 36 13.81 -8.29 -14.21
CA THR A 36 13.96 -9.72 -13.88
C THR A 36 13.52 -10.64 -15.03
N PRO A 37 14.26 -10.66 -16.14
CA PRO A 37 13.96 -11.53 -17.28
C PRO A 37 13.99 -13.03 -16.89
N LYS A 38 14.76 -13.40 -15.86
CA LYS A 38 14.82 -14.76 -15.29
C LYS A 38 13.74 -15.04 -14.25
N ARG A 39 12.78 -14.11 -14.04
CA ARG A 39 11.71 -14.19 -13.02
C ARG A 39 12.22 -14.37 -11.58
N ASP A 40 13.36 -13.79 -11.26
CA ASP A 40 13.89 -13.77 -9.89
C ASP A 40 13.14 -12.73 -9.06
N LEU A 41 12.10 -13.17 -8.34
CA LEU A 41 11.24 -12.32 -7.55
C LEU A 41 11.98 -11.65 -6.37
N SER A 42 13.06 -12.24 -5.87
CA SER A 42 13.81 -11.67 -4.77
C SER A 42 14.49 -10.34 -5.16
N VAL A 43 15.04 -10.28 -6.36
CA VAL A 43 15.62 -9.03 -6.90
C VAL A 43 14.53 -8.00 -7.19
N PHE A 44 13.42 -8.45 -7.80
CA PHE A 44 12.30 -7.59 -8.14
C PHE A 44 11.71 -6.90 -6.90
N PHE A 45 11.39 -7.67 -5.86
CA PHE A 45 10.79 -7.10 -4.66
C PHE A 45 11.73 -6.15 -3.92
N CYS A 46 13.01 -6.45 -3.81
CA CYS A 46 13.97 -5.53 -3.21
C CYS A 46 13.97 -4.17 -3.91
N PHE A 47 13.96 -4.18 -5.25
CA PHE A 47 14.00 -2.95 -6.04
C PHE A 47 12.67 -2.18 -6.00
N ILE A 48 11.53 -2.90 -6.17
CA ILE A 48 10.22 -2.24 -6.18
C ILE A 48 9.88 -1.63 -4.83
N TYR A 49 10.15 -2.33 -3.71
CA TYR A 49 9.93 -1.80 -2.38
C TYR A 49 10.84 -0.61 -2.08
N LEU A 50 12.11 -0.64 -2.51
CA LEU A 50 12.98 0.52 -2.41
C LEU A 50 12.37 1.73 -3.11
N LEU A 51 11.92 1.58 -4.36
CA LEU A 51 11.33 2.68 -5.12
C LEU A 51 10.04 3.18 -4.46
N VAL A 52 9.10 2.29 -4.16
CA VAL A 52 7.79 2.65 -3.61
C VAL A 52 7.93 3.37 -2.27
N GLN A 53 8.71 2.82 -1.35
CA GLN A 53 8.91 3.42 -0.04
C GLN A 53 9.68 4.74 -0.12
N SER A 54 10.69 4.83 -0.97
CA SER A 54 11.42 6.09 -1.20
C SER A 54 10.49 7.17 -1.79
N CYS A 55 9.63 6.82 -2.75
CA CYS A 55 8.66 7.76 -3.32
C CYS A 55 7.63 8.24 -2.28
N ILE A 56 7.19 7.36 -1.36
CA ILE A 56 6.28 7.75 -0.28
C ILE A 56 6.94 8.79 0.62
N GLN A 57 8.17 8.54 1.08
CA GLN A 57 8.89 9.48 1.94
C GLN A 57 9.20 10.80 1.23
N LEU A 58 9.66 10.74 -0.02
CA LEU A 58 9.92 11.94 -0.84
C LEU A 58 8.65 12.74 -1.10
N SER A 59 7.51 12.10 -1.36
CA SER A 59 6.25 12.83 -1.55
C SER A 59 5.82 13.58 -0.30
N GLY A 60 6.01 13.01 0.89
CA GLY A 60 5.78 13.68 2.17
C GLY A 60 6.68 14.91 2.33
N LEU A 61 7.99 14.75 2.09
CA LEU A 61 8.96 15.85 2.13
C LEU A 61 8.58 16.98 1.16
N ILE A 62 8.33 16.66 -0.10
CA ILE A 62 7.96 17.64 -1.13
C ILE A 62 6.69 18.38 -0.74
N THR A 63 5.69 17.66 -0.22
CA THR A 63 4.40 18.24 0.19
C THR A 63 4.60 19.28 1.29
N VAL A 64 5.28 18.93 2.37
CA VAL A 64 5.46 19.83 3.52
C VAL A 64 6.36 21.01 3.15
N TYR A 65 7.50 20.79 2.47
CA TYR A 65 8.36 21.87 2.04
C TYR A 65 7.66 22.84 1.07
N THR A 66 6.88 22.30 0.13
CA THR A 66 6.12 23.17 -0.80
C THR A 66 5.04 23.97 -0.07
N ALA A 67 4.35 23.36 0.89
CA ALA A 67 3.33 24.05 1.69
C ALA A 67 3.93 25.15 2.56
N PHE A 68 5.16 24.97 3.05
CA PHE A 68 5.84 25.95 3.90
C PHE A 68 6.48 27.09 3.11
N TRP A 69 7.17 26.79 1.99
CA TRP A 69 7.89 27.80 1.20
C TRP A 69 7.02 28.48 0.16
N ALA A 70 5.93 27.86 -0.26
CA ALA A 70 4.99 28.37 -1.24
C ALA A 70 3.56 28.34 -0.67
N LYS A 71 2.64 29.06 -1.29
CA LYS A 71 1.23 28.99 -0.91
C LYS A 71 0.66 27.61 -1.26
N TRP A 72 -0.25 27.12 -0.42
CA TRP A 72 -0.94 25.86 -0.62
C TRP A 72 -1.54 25.65 -2.02
N GLU A 73 -1.95 26.74 -2.67
CA GLU A 73 -2.50 26.74 -4.02
C GLU A 73 -1.51 26.22 -5.08
N TYR A 74 -0.21 26.44 -4.91
CA TYR A 74 0.83 25.96 -5.83
C TYR A 74 1.02 24.45 -5.82
N MET A 75 0.59 23.79 -4.75
CA MET A 75 0.66 22.35 -4.63
C MET A 75 -0.14 21.63 -5.72
N HIS A 76 -1.32 22.17 -6.07
CA HIS A 76 -2.15 21.63 -7.14
C HIS A 76 -1.46 21.74 -8.50
N TRP A 77 -0.82 22.85 -8.77
CA TRP A 77 -0.09 23.06 -10.02
C TRP A 77 1.14 22.17 -10.13
N LEU A 78 1.84 21.93 -9.03
CA LEU A 78 2.96 21.02 -8.97
C LEU A 78 2.52 19.57 -9.28
N ILE A 79 1.43 19.10 -8.68
CA ILE A 79 0.88 17.76 -8.94
C ILE A 79 0.46 17.63 -10.41
N ILE A 80 -0.25 18.63 -10.95
CA ILE A 80 -0.68 18.64 -12.36
C ILE A 80 0.55 18.63 -13.28
N GLY A 81 1.56 19.44 -12.99
CA GLY A 81 2.81 19.49 -13.76
C GLY A 81 3.55 18.16 -13.77
N LEU A 82 3.66 17.48 -12.62
CA LEU A 82 4.26 16.16 -12.52
C LEU A 82 3.48 15.09 -13.30
N LEU A 83 2.14 15.11 -13.21
CA LEU A 83 1.30 14.18 -13.98
C LEU A 83 1.44 14.39 -15.49
N LEU A 84 1.48 15.64 -15.94
CA LEU A 84 1.72 15.98 -17.35
C LEU A 84 3.11 15.53 -17.82
N LEU A 85 4.13 15.72 -16.98
CA LEU A 85 5.49 15.28 -17.25
C LEU A 85 5.56 13.76 -17.39
N VAL A 86 4.92 13.01 -16.50
CA VAL A 86 4.83 11.54 -16.58
C VAL A 86 4.10 11.12 -17.83
N MET A 87 3.00 11.78 -18.18
CA MET A 87 2.24 11.50 -19.42
C MET A 87 3.09 11.73 -20.66
N LEU A 88 3.79 12.86 -20.74
CA LEU A 88 4.70 13.18 -21.85
C LEU A 88 5.85 12.19 -21.95
N ALA A 89 6.49 11.89 -20.81
CA ALA A 89 7.57 10.90 -20.74
C ALA A 89 7.08 9.53 -21.23
N THR A 90 5.88 9.12 -20.84
CA THR A 90 5.29 7.85 -21.28
C THR A 90 5.08 7.85 -22.81
N LEU A 91 4.53 8.92 -23.37
CA LEU A 91 4.33 9.04 -24.81
C LEU A 91 5.63 9.05 -25.62
N CYS A 92 6.68 9.69 -25.06
CA CYS A 92 7.97 9.82 -25.76
C CYS A 92 8.86 8.57 -25.61
N LEU A 93 8.87 7.95 -24.41
CA LEU A 93 9.81 6.88 -24.08
C LEU A 93 9.23 5.48 -24.33
N PHE A 94 7.94 5.30 -24.10
CA PHE A 94 7.32 3.99 -24.30
C PHE A 94 6.96 3.76 -25.77
N ARG A 95 7.73 2.90 -26.40
CA ARG A 95 7.39 2.36 -27.70
C ARG A 95 6.32 1.28 -27.52
N SER A 96 5.24 1.34 -28.30
CA SER A 96 4.14 0.36 -28.25
C SER A 96 4.67 -1.06 -28.47
N TYR A 97 4.94 -1.80 -27.41
CA TYR A 97 5.27 -3.22 -27.50
C TYR A 97 4.01 -4.06 -27.66
N ARG A 98 3.82 -4.56 -28.86
CA ARG A 98 2.71 -5.45 -29.24
C ARG A 98 3.06 -6.91 -28.94
N SER A 99 3.50 -7.24 -27.72
CA SER A 99 4.24 -8.47 -27.49
C SER A 99 3.53 -9.55 -26.65
N LEU A 100 2.31 -9.32 -26.18
CA LEU A 100 1.63 -10.36 -25.40
C LEU A 100 0.42 -10.90 -26.18
N PRO A 101 0.26 -12.23 -26.24
CA PRO A 101 -0.95 -12.82 -26.79
C PRO A 101 -2.15 -12.32 -25.98
N LYS A 102 -3.18 -11.84 -26.67
CA LYS A 102 -4.41 -11.36 -26.04
C LYS A 102 -5.02 -12.53 -25.25
N LEU A 103 -4.99 -12.43 -23.92
CA LEU A 103 -5.70 -13.35 -23.06
C LEU A 103 -7.21 -13.18 -23.29
N PRO A 104 -7.97 -14.27 -23.47
CA PRO A 104 -9.41 -14.17 -23.66
C PRO A 104 -10.03 -13.58 -22.37
N LEU A 105 -10.69 -12.44 -22.50
CA LEU A 105 -11.39 -11.75 -21.41
C LEU A 105 -12.45 -12.63 -20.73
N PHE A 106 -12.97 -13.61 -21.45
CA PHE A 106 -13.93 -14.61 -20.94
C PHE A 106 -13.34 -15.58 -19.93
N GLY A 107 -12.01 -15.66 -19.79
CA GLY A 107 -11.34 -16.50 -18.79
C GLY A 107 -11.22 -15.84 -17.43
N ILE A 108 -11.60 -14.56 -17.29
CA ILE A 108 -11.49 -13.79 -16.04
C ILE A 108 -12.83 -13.84 -15.32
N ASP A 109 -12.80 -14.18 -14.05
CA ASP A 109 -13.97 -14.16 -13.17
C ASP A 109 -14.32 -12.74 -12.68
N TRP A 110 -14.92 -11.94 -13.58
CA TRP A 110 -15.32 -10.56 -13.30
C TRP A 110 -16.33 -10.45 -12.15
N LEU A 111 -17.27 -11.40 -12.09
CA LEU A 111 -18.26 -11.40 -11.02
C LEU A 111 -17.64 -11.70 -9.67
N GLY A 112 -16.69 -12.64 -9.60
CA GLY A 112 -15.95 -12.90 -8.38
C GLY A 112 -15.11 -11.70 -7.94
N ALA A 113 -14.44 -11.02 -8.86
CA ALA A 113 -13.70 -9.80 -8.57
C ALA A 113 -14.61 -8.70 -8.00
N LEU A 114 -15.78 -8.48 -8.60
CA LEU A 114 -16.77 -7.51 -8.14
C LEU A 114 -17.29 -7.85 -6.74
N MET A 115 -17.64 -9.13 -6.49
CA MET A 115 -18.09 -9.58 -5.18
C MET A 115 -17.02 -9.40 -4.10
N TRP A 116 -15.75 -9.71 -4.40
CA TRP A 116 -14.64 -9.43 -3.50
C TRP A 116 -14.49 -7.92 -3.23
N GLY A 117 -14.62 -7.08 -4.26
CA GLY A 117 -14.60 -5.63 -4.10
C GLY A 117 -15.70 -5.13 -3.17
N LEU A 118 -16.92 -5.63 -3.32
CA LEU A 118 -18.05 -5.28 -2.45
C LEU A 118 -17.83 -5.73 -1.00
N VAL A 119 -17.29 -6.93 -0.77
CA VAL A 119 -16.94 -7.39 0.58
C VAL A 119 -15.92 -6.46 1.22
N LEU A 120 -14.86 -6.12 0.50
CA LEU A 120 -13.84 -5.20 0.99
C LEU A 120 -14.40 -3.80 1.29
N LEU A 121 -15.31 -3.30 0.45
CA LEU A 121 -15.99 -2.03 0.71
C LEU A 121 -16.85 -2.08 1.97
N CYS A 122 -17.58 -3.18 2.21
CA CYS A 122 -18.35 -3.36 3.45
C CYS A 122 -17.43 -3.39 4.68
N ILE A 123 -16.31 -4.11 4.62
CA ILE A 123 -15.33 -4.16 5.70
C ILE A 123 -14.76 -2.76 5.96
N LEU A 124 -14.36 -2.07 4.90
CA LEU A 124 -13.78 -0.73 5.00
C LEU A 124 -14.78 0.28 5.57
N PHE A 125 -16.05 0.19 5.17
CA PHE A 125 -17.12 1.02 5.72
C PHE A 125 -17.31 0.79 7.22
N VAL A 126 -17.36 -0.46 7.65
CA VAL A 126 -17.47 -0.82 9.08
C VAL A 126 -16.26 -0.31 9.88
N CYS A 127 -15.05 -0.48 9.36
CA CYS A 127 -13.83 -0.06 10.06
C CYS A 127 -13.70 1.48 10.16
N VAL A 128 -14.03 2.20 9.09
CA VAL A 128 -13.84 3.66 9.03
C VAL A 128 -14.97 4.40 9.76
N TYR A 129 -16.19 3.95 9.57
CA TYR A 129 -17.36 4.63 10.12
C TYR A 129 -17.92 4.00 11.40
N GLY A 130 -17.31 2.93 11.90
CA GLY A 130 -17.75 2.23 13.09
C GLY A 130 -17.89 3.15 14.31
N GLU A 131 -16.86 3.93 14.59
CA GLU A 131 -16.85 4.89 15.70
C GLU A 131 -17.89 6.00 15.51
N HIS A 132 -18.01 6.54 14.31
CA HIS A 132 -18.98 7.60 13.99
C HIS A 132 -20.45 7.18 14.16
N TYR A 133 -20.74 5.91 13.95
CA TYR A 133 -22.10 5.34 14.05
C TYR A 133 -22.30 4.48 15.31
N ASP A 134 -21.50 4.64 16.34
CA ASP A 134 -21.56 3.84 17.58
C ASP A 134 -21.53 2.32 17.36
N TRP A 135 -20.71 1.89 16.39
CA TRP A 135 -20.50 0.49 16.05
C TRP A 135 -21.82 -0.26 15.79
N TYR A 136 -22.00 -1.41 16.42
CA TYR A 136 -23.18 -2.29 16.17
C TYR A 136 -24.49 -1.77 16.76
N GLN A 137 -24.54 -0.61 17.40
CA GLN A 137 -25.78 0.00 17.84
C GLN A 137 -26.56 0.58 16.68
N SER A 138 -25.89 1.07 15.63
CA SER A 138 -26.53 1.63 14.44
C SER A 138 -27.01 0.56 13.46
N PHE A 139 -28.11 0.86 12.79
CA PHE A 139 -28.65 0.01 11.73
C PHE A 139 -27.69 -0.09 10.54
N GLN A 140 -27.00 1.00 10.19
CA GLN A 140 -26.10 1.06 9.02
C GLN A 140 -24.92 0.10 9.15
N ILE A 141 -24.26 0.06 10.31
CA ILE A 141 -23.13 -0.84 10.55
C ILE A 141 -23.58 -2.29 10.57
N ARG A 142 -24.71 -2.58 11.22
CA ARG A 142 -25.28 -3.94 11.22
C ARG A 142 -25.64 -4.40 9.82
N ALA A 143 -26.31 -3.54 9.04
CA ALA A 143 -26.68 -3.84 7.67
C ALA A 143 -25.45 -4.09 6.78
N ALA A 144 -24.43 -3.22 6.85
CA ALA A 144 -23.18 -3.39 6.10
C ALA A 144 -22.46 -4.70 6.47
N THR A 145 -22.42 -5.05 7.76
CA THR A 145 -21.80 -6.30 8.21
C THR A 145 -22.56 -7.52 7.70
N VAL A 146 -23.90 -7.53 7.82
CA VAL A 146 -24.72 -8.65 7.33
C VAL A 146 -24.61 -8.80 5.82
N ILE A 147 -24.70 -7.70 5.08
CA ILE A 147 -24.57 -7.69 3.62
C ILE A 147 -23.17 -8.20 3.22
N GLY A 148 -22.11 -7.73 3.87
CA GLY A 148 -20.74 -8.16 3.61
C GLY A 148 -20.55 -9.67 3.84
N ILE A 149 -21.07 -10.21 4.94
CA ILE A 149 -21.03 -11.65 5.24
C ILE A 149 -21.83 -12.46 4.21
N LEU A 150 -23.02 -12.00 3.82
CA LEU A 150 -23.84 -12.68 2.81
C LEU A 150 -23.15 -12.71 1.44
N ILE A 151 -22.58 -11.59 1.00
CA ILE A 151 -21.85 -11.51 -0.27
C ILE A 151 -20.60 -12.42 -0.20
N LEU A 152 -19.88 -12.42 0.92
CA LEU A 152 -18.73 -13.28 1.12
C LEU A 152 -19.12 -14.77 1.04
N ALA A 153 -20.17 -15.18 1.74
CA ALA A 153 -20.67 -16.55 1.73
C ALA A 153 -21.09 -16.98 0.32
N LEU A 154 -21.83 -16.12 -0.40
CA LEU A 154 -22.23 -16.37 -1.80
C LEU A 154 -21.03 -16.47 -2.73
N ASN A 155 -20.01 -15.62 -2.55
CA ASN A 155 -18.81 -15.63 -3.37
C ASN A 155 -17.97 -16.89 -3.12
N LEU A 156 -17.81 -17.31 -1.87
CA LEU A 156 -17.12 -18.56 -1.50
C LEU A 156 -17.87 -19.79 -2.03
N TRP A 157 -19.20 -19.82 -1.89
CA TRP A 157 -20.03 -20.88 -2.44
C TRP A 157 -19.90 -20.96 -3.96
N ARG A 158 -20.02 -19.82 -4.65
CA ARG A 158 -19.84 -19.75 -6.11
C ARG A 158 -18.42 -20.16 -6.54
N ALA A 159 -17.37 -19.73 -5.83
CA ALA A 159 -15.98 -20.06 -6.13
C ALA A 159 -15.70 -21.58 -6.04
N SER A 160 -16.49 -22.35 -5.28
CA SER A 160 -16.35 -23.82 -5.19
C SER A 160 -16.82 -24.54 -6.46
N PHE A 161 -17.70 -23.92 -7.27
CA PHE A 161 -18.24 -24.54 -8.50
C PHE A 161 -17.55 -24.06 -9.78
N ILE A 162 -16.86 -22.92 -9.73
CA ILE A 162 -16.23 -22.34 -10.92
C ILE A 162 -14.81 -22.90 -11.11
N ARG A 163 -14.50 -23.24 -12.36
CA ARG A 163 -13.21 -23.82 -12.74
C ARG A 163 -12.02 -22.87 -12.53
N HIS A 164 -12.24 -21.56 -12.70
CA HIS A 164 -11.22 -20.51 -12.55
C HIS A 164 -11.77 -19.37 -11.72
N PRO A 165 -11.94 -19.52 -10.39
CA PRO A 165 -12.40 -18.45 -9.54
C PRO A 165 -11.33 -17.37 -9.41
N PHE A 166 -11.75 -16.13 -9.13
CA PHE A 166 -10.84 -14.98 -8.96
C PHE A 166 -9.80 -15.26 -7.86
N ILE A 167 -10.23 -15.83 -6.74
CA ILE A 167 -9.34 -16.34 -5.70
C ILE A 167 -9.63 -17.83 -5.54
N ALA A 168 -8.66 -18.67 -5.86
CA ALA A 168 -8.80 -20.11 -5.74
C ALA A 168 -8.80 -20.50 -4.26
N LEU A 169 -9.91 -21.06 -3.76
CA LEU A 169 -10.06 -21.51 -2.38
C LEU A 169 -8.98 -22.52 -1.97
N LYS A 170 -8.56 -23.36 -2.91
CA LYS A 170 -7.49 -24.33 -2.71
C LYS A 170 -6.15 -23.68 -2.32
N THR A 171 -5.90 -22.46 -2.75
CA THR A 171 -4.68 -21.71 -2.40
C THR A 171 -4.61 -21.44 -0.89
N TRP A 172 -5.75 -21.19 -0.26
CA TRP A 172 -5.83 -20.95 1.18
C TRP A 172 -5.61 -22.19 2.05
N THR A 173 -5.66 -23.38 1.46
CA THR A 173 -5.38 -24.63 2.18
C THR A 173 -3.88 -24.83 2.41
N TYR A 174 -3.03 -24.15 1.64
CA TYR A 174 -1.58 -24.28 1.78
C TYR A 174 -1.03 -23.44 2.94
N ARG A 175 -0.40 -24.10 3.91
CA ARG A 175 0.24 -23.46 5.06
C ARG A 175 1.30 -22.42 4.64
N ALA A 176 1.96 -22.63 3.52
CA ALA A 176 2.96 -21.71 2.96
C ALA A 176 2.37 -20.36 2.52
N VAL A 177 1.06 -20.28 2.30
CA VAL A 177 0.35 -19.03 1.95
C VAL A 177 -0.18 -18.34 3.20
N TRP A 178 -0.77 -19.09 4.11
CA TRP A 178 -1.38 -18.56 5.33
C TRP A 178 -0.38 -17.89 6.26
N PHE A 179 0.74 -18.52 6.49
CA PHE A 179 1.72 -18.02 7.45
C PHE A 179 2.31 -16.65 7.06
N PRO A 180 2.83 -16.45 5.84
CA PRO A 180 3.26 -15.12 5.41
C PRO A 180 2.13 -14.09 5.37
N PHE A 181 0.91 -14.49 5.03
CA PHE A 181 -0.24 -13.59 4.97
C PHE A 181 -0.63 -13.07 6.35
N ILE A 182 -0.73 -13.95 7.36
CA ILE A 182 -0.98 -13.54 8.75
C ILE A 182 0.16 -12.66 9.26
N LEU A 183 1.40 -13.05 8.97
CA LEU A 183 2.57 -12.28 9.39
C LEU A 183 2.55 -10.86 8.80
N TYR A 184 2.19 -10.72 7.53
CA TYR A 184 2.05 -9.45 6.86
C TYR A 184 0.98 -8.56 7.51
N ILE A 185 -0.20 -9.12 7.79
CA ILE A 185 -1.28 -8.40 8.48
C ILE A 185 -0.83 -7.94 9.87
N VAL A 186 -0.17 -8.82 10.64
CA VAL A 186 0.33 -8.47 11.97
C VAL A 186 1.36 -7.35 11.90
N ILE A 187 2.28 -7.39 10.94
CA ILE A 187 3.28 -6.33 10.74
C ILE A 187 2.58 -5.00 10.42
N ASP A 188 1.64 -5.01 9.48
CA ASP A 188 0.94 -3.78 9.08
C ASP A 188 0.11 -3.19 10.24
N ILE A 189 -0.58 -4.02 11.01
CA ILE A 189 -1.31 -3.56 12.20
C ILE A 189 -0.37 -2.97 13.26
N LEU A 190 0.83 -3.52 13.43
CA LEU A 190 1.79 -3.01 14.40
C LEU A 190 2.52 -1.74 13.91
N LEU A 191 2.83 -1.66 12.63
CA LEU A 191 3.61 -0.55 12.08
C LEU A 191 2.77 0.64 11.61
N ALA A 192 1.54 0.42 11.16
CA ALA A 192 0.67 1.51 10.70
C ALA A 192 0.41 2.58 11.77
N PRO A 193 0.13 2.25 13.04
CA PRO A 193 -0.05 3.24 14.09
C PRO A 193 1.23 3.97 14.48
N SER A 194 2.42 3.37 14.28
CA SER A 194 3.68 3.96 14.73
C SER A 194 3.93 5.34 14.13
N HIS A 195 3.69 5.52 12.84
CA HIS A 195 3.83 6.82 12.18
C HIS A 195 2.84 7.86 12.70
N LEU A 196 1.62 7.46 13.01
CA LEU A 196 0.59 8.35 13.55
C LEU A 196 0.96 8.78 14.98
N PHE A 197 1.36 7.84 15.83
CA PHE A 197 1.78 8.12 17.19
C PHE A 197 3.03 8.99 17.24
N GLU A 198 4.00 8.75 16.38
CA GLU A 198 5.21 9.55 16.28
C GLU A 198 4.86 11.00 15.90
N HIS A 199 4.00 11.21 14.94
CA HIS A 199 3.53 12.54 14.52
C HIS A 199 2.77 13.25 15.63
N ILE A 200 1.78 12.60 16.25
CA ILE A 200 1.00 13.17 17.35
C ILE A 200 1.92 13.48 18.56
N TYR A 201 2.83 12.57 18.91
CA TYR A 201 3.75 12.77 20.01
C TYR A 201 4.67 13.98 19.79
N MET A 202 5.23 14.08 18.60
CA MET A 202 6.15 15.16 18.24
C MET A 202 5.45 16.53 18.16
N GLU A 203 4.30 16.61 17.53
CA GLU A 203 3.56 17.85 17.34
C GLU A 203 2.78 18.27 18.60
N SER A 204 2.01 17.35 19.21
CA SER A 204 1.09 17.70 20.29
C SER A 204 1.75 17.71 21.67
N ILE A 205 2.74 16.84 21.92
CA ILE A 205 3.35 16.70 23.25
C ILE A 205 4.67 17.46 23.32
N LEU A 206 5.51 17.35 22.29
CA LEU A 206 6.82 18.03 22.28
C LEU A 206 6.76 19.44 21.65
N GLY A 207 5.66 19.79 20.96
CA GLY A 207 5.48 21.10 20.34
C GLY A 207 6.44 21.38 19.19
N TYR A 208 6.94 20.34 18.52
CA TYR A 208 7.78 20.52 17.34
C TYR A 208 6.98 21.06 16.17
N ASP A 209 7.58 21.95 15.40
CA ASP A 209 7.02 22.45 14.17
C ASP A 209 7.01 21.35 13.09
N ALA A 210 6.02 21.39 12.20
CA ALA A 210 5.86 20.41 11.11
C ALA A 210 7.12 20.21 10.26
N LEU A 211 7.93 21.26 10.08
CA LEU A 211 9.22 21.20 9.38
C LEU A 211 10.25 20.32 10.10
N ASN A 212 10.28 20.38 11.42
CA ASN A 212 11.21 19.57 12.21
C ASN A 212 10.78 18.11 12.21
N VAL A 213 9.48 17.84 12.29
CA VAL A 213 8.93 16.48 12.24
C VAL A 213 9.18 15.84 10.89
N ILE A 214 8.93 16.55 9.79
CA ILE A 214 9.12 16.01 8.44
C ILE A 214 10.60 15.75 8.11
N SER A 215 11.52 16.46 8.76
CA SER A 215 12.95 16.24 8.56
C SER A 215 13.41 14.85 8.97
N LEU A 216 12.68 14.16 9.87
CA LEU A 216 12.92 12.75 10.23
C LEU A 216 12.76 11.81 9.03
N ASN A 217 11.95 12.17 8.04
CA ASN A 217 11.77 11.37 6.83
C ASN A 217 13.08 11.20 6.04
N TRP A 218 14.05 12.10 6.20
CA TRP A 218 15.40 11.89 5.64
C TRP A 218 16.13 10.72 6.28
N ALA A 219 16.02 10.58 7.60
CA ALA A 219 16.62 9.44 8.31
C ALA A 219 15.92 8.14 7.92
N VAL A 220 14.59 8.16 7.80
CA VAL A 220 13.81 7.01 7.33
C VAL A 220 14.20 6.63 5.90
N LEU A 221 14.37 7.62 5.01
CA LEU A 221 14.81 7.39 3.63
C LEU A 221 16.19 6.71 3.58
N LEU A 222 17.15 7.18 4.38
CA LEU A 222 18.46 6.55 4.50
C LEU A 222 18.34 5.11 5.01
N GLY A 223 17.50 4.87 6.01
CA GLY A 223 17.22 3.54 6.52
C GLY A 223 16.62 2.60 5.46
N ILE A 224 15.72 3.10 4.61
CA ILE A 224 15.14 2.34 3.50
C ILE A 224 16.22 1.95 2.48
N VAL A 225 17.09 2.88 2.10
CA VAL A 225 18.18 2.62 1.14
C VAL A 225 19.17 1.57 1.69
N VAL A 226 19.60 1.75 2.94
CA VAL A 226 20.51 0.80 3.61
C VAL A 226 19.86 -0.58 3.77
N GLY A 227 18.61 -0.62 4.22
CA GLY A 227 17.84 -1.86 4.38
C GLY A 227 17.61 -2.60 3.07
N ALA A 228 17.28 -1.89 2.00
CA ALA A 228 17.14 -2.48 0.67
C ALA A 228 18.47 -3.02 0.13
N GLY A 229 19.56 -2.27 0.30
CA GLY A 229 20.89 -2.72 -0.06
C GLY A 229 21.32 -3.98 0.70
N PHE A 230 21.07 -4.02 2.00
CA PHE A 230 21.32 -5.20 2.84
C PHE A 230 20.47 -6.40 2.40
N THR A 231 19.20 -6.19 2.14
CA THR A 231 18.27 -7.23 1.68
C THR A 231 18.69 -7.76 0.31
N PHE A 232 19.04 -6.89 -0.62
CA PHE A 232 19.55 -7.29 -1.94
C PHE A 232 20.82 -8.13 -1.82
N PHE A 233 21.78 -7.71 -0.99
CA PHE A 233 23.04 -8.43 -0.81
C PHE A 233 22.81 -9.81 -0.19
N THR A 234 21.98 -9.92 0.83
CA THR A 234 21.71 -11.18 1.54
C THR A 234 20.92 -12.17 0.71
N PHE A 235 19.87 -11.72 0.00
CA PHE A 235 19.04 -12.61 -0.82
C PHE A 235 19.68 -12.89 -2.18
N SER A 236 20.15 -11.89 -2.89
CA SER A 236 20.64 -12.06 -4.25
C SER A 236 22.04 -12.70 -4.27
N ARG A 237 22.93 -12.28 -3.37
CA ARG A 237 24.31 -12.74 -3.35
C ARG A 237 24.54 -13.95 -2.44
N ARG A 238 24.06 -13.90 -1.18
CA ARG A 238 24.32 -14.94 -0.18
C ARG A 238 23.22 -16.00 -0.08
N LYS A 239 22.07 -15.81 -0.73
CA LYS A 239 20.91 -16.73 -0.73
C LYS A 239 20.50 -17.21 0.67
N TRP A 240 20.44 -16.27 1.61
CA TRP A 240 20.01 -16.58 2.97
C TRP A 240 18.56 -17.10 2.98
N ARG A 241 18.25 -17.90 3.98
CA ARG A 241 16.91 -18.42 4.18
C ARG A 241 15.97 -17.28 4.62
N TYR A 242 14.80 -17.17 4.04
CA TYR A 242 13.79 -16.19 4.42
C TYR A 242 13.49 -16.16 5.91
N LYS A 243 13.43 -17.35 6.57
CA LYS A 243 13.23 -17.47 8.02
C LYS A 243 14.25 -16.67 8.82
N THR A 244 15.52 -16.73 8.47
CA THR A 244 16.60 -16.01 9.17
C THR A 244 16.43 -14.50 9.06
N MET A 245 16.08 -14.01 7.85
CA MET A 245 15.86 -12.58 7.62
C MET A 245 14.63 -12.08 8.37
N THR A 246 13.55 -12.84 8.39
CA THR A 246 12.35 -12.49 9.16
C THR A 246 12.66 -12.37 10.64
N VAL A 247 13.40 -13.33 11.22
CA VAL A 247 13.78 -13.28 12.64
C VAL A 247 14.65 -12.05 12.92
N ILE A 248 15.64 -11.75 12.09
CA ILE A 248 16.50 -10.57 12.26
C ILE A 248 15.66 -9.28 12.20
N ALA A 249 14.78 -9.15 11.21
CA ALA A 249 13.93 -7.97 11.06
C ALA A 249 13.03 -7.75 12.29
N PHE A 250 12.33 -8.78 12.74
CA PHE A 250 11.47 -8.69 13.92
C PHE A 250 12.25 -8.42 15.21
N SER A 251 13.39 -9.07 15.40
CA SER A 251 14.24 -8.81 16.55
C SER A 251 14.76 -7.37 16.57
N SER A 252 15.11 -6.82 15.41
CA SER A 252 15.55 -5.42 15.30
C SER A 252 14.41 -4.44 15.64
N ILE A 253 13.20 -4.70 15.17
CA ILE A 253 12.02 -3.89 15.50
C ILE A 253 11.75 -3.97 17.02
N CYS A 254 11.72 -5.17 17.61
CA CYS A 254 11.53 -5.33 19.05
C CYS A 254 12.57 -4.57 19.87
N LEU A 255 13.84 -4.64 19.50
CA LEU A 255 14.92 -3.93 20.20
C LEU A 255 14.76 -2.41 20.13
N LEU A 256 14.30 -1.87 19.00
CA LEU A 256 14.02 -0.44 18.87
C LEU A 256 12.90 0.03 19.78
N TYR A 257 11.82 -0.75 19.90
CA TYR A 257 10.67 -0.40 20.75
C TYR A 257 10.90 -0.66 22.24
N THR A 258 11.84 -1.55 22.59
CA THR A 258 12.17 -1.88 24.01
C THR A 258 13.39 -1.11 24.51
N SER A 259 14.04 -0.30 23.67
CA SER A 259 15.14 0.56 24.08
C SER A 259 14.63 1.56 25.14
N PRO A 260 15.23 1.62 26.34
CA PRO A 260 14.79 2.53 27.39
C PRO A 260 14.90 3.97 26.89
N SER A 261 13.83 4.73 27.12
CA SER A 261 13.79 6.16 26.84
C SER A 261 14.95 6.87 27.57
N PRO A 262 15.58 7.89 27.00
CA PRO A 262 16.58 8.70 27.69
C PRO A 262 16.09 9.28 29.03
N ARG A 263 14.77 9.38 29.23
CA ARG A 263 14.15 9.84 30.47
C ARG A 263 14.25 8.84 31.63
N ASP A 264 14.45 7.56 31.38
CA ASP A 264 14.57 6.54 32.43
C ASP A 264 15.99 6.42 32.99
N ARG A 265 16.90 7.29 32.57
CA ARG A 265 18.31 7.37 33.03
C ARG A 265 18.57 8.58 33.96
N GLY A 266 17.53 9.27 34.37
CA GLY A 266 17.63 10.41 35.28
C GLY A 266 17.41 10.03 36.72
#